data_e6b68163d3884d0a0371adefe09eb52c
#
_entry.id   e6b68163d3884d0a0371adefe09eb52c
#
_cell.length_a   1.000
_cell.length_b   1.000
_cell.length_c   1.000
_cell.angle_alpha   90.00
_cell.angle_beta   90.00
_cell.angle_gamma   90.00
#
_symmetry.space_group_name_H-M   'P 1'
#
loop_
_entity.id
_entity.type
_entity.pdbx_description
1 polymer ?
#
loop_
_entity_poly.entity_id
_entity_poly.type
_entity_poly.pdbx_seq_one_letter_code
_entity_poly.pdbx_strand_id
1 'polypeptide(L)'
;QETEFKVRYRVDGVLRTERSLPKHMQNMITARIKIMGNLNITENRIPQDGRIKTNINFQQIDIRLSTLPTVYGEKIVMRILDASNVATDISKIGFTEKNEQLFRKMIANPNGIVLITGPTGSGKSSTLYAALSELNVEGVNIITVEDPVEYQMSGINQIQVKEEVGLTFAAGLRSILRQDPDIVMIGEIRDLETAQIATRASLTGHLVLSTLHTNSAVESISRLHDMGIEPFLITSSLIGSMAQRLVRRVCRDCGQTVPATEREKEIFAENGLDVTTIRRGIGCSACNQTGYRGRLAIHEILPIDRTVKDLILARASANTIHDYMKQQGYHSLLQDGLIKVLEGSTTTEEVLRVATTE
;
A
#
# COMPACT_ATOMS: atom_id res chain seq x y z
N GLN A 1 -15.51 -7.43 24.95
CA GLN A 1 -15.28 -7.00 26.33
C GLN A 1 -16.12 -7.86 27.27
N GLU A 2 -15.86 -7.77 28.56
CA GLU A 2 -16.52 -8.64 29.56
C GLU A 2 -18.05 -8.43 29.60
N THR A 3 -18.48 -7.19 29.62
CA THR A 3 -19.89 -6.81 29.81
C THR A 3 -20.61 -6.41 28.53
N GLU A 4 -19.91 -6.06 27.48
CA GLU A 4 -20.46 -5.50 26.26
C GLU A 4 -19.93 -6.18 25.00
N PHE A 5 -20.75 -6.24 23.97
CA PHE A 5 -20.37 -6.61 22.62
C PHE A 5 -20.29 -5.35 21.76
N LYS A 6 -19.07 -4.91 21.42
CA LYS A 6 -18.82 -3.66 20.68
C LYS A 6 -18.70 -3.91 19.18
N VAL A 7 -19.43 -3.13 18.40
CA VAL A 7 -19.28 -3.02 16.96
C VAL A 7 -18.44 -1.79 16.68
N ARG A 8 -17.33 -1.98 15.98
CA ARG A 8 -16.39 -0.91 15.66
C ARG A 8 -16.09 -0.90 14.17
N TYR A 9 -15.99 0.28 13.60
CA TYR A 9 -15.53 0.48 12.22
C TYR A 9 -14.14 1.10 12.19
N ARG A 10 -13.31 0.63 11.27
CA ARG A 10 -12.07 1.29 10.91
C ARG A 10 -12.31 2.10 9.63
N VAL A 11 -12.41 3.42 9.78
CA VAL A 11 -12.62 4.36 8.67
C VAL A 11 -11.37 5.21 8.53
N ASP A 12 -10.79 5.25 7.32
CA ASP A 12 -9.56 5.98 7.01
C ASP A 12 -8.40 5.67 7.98
N GLY A 13 -8.28 4.39 8.38
CA GLY A 13 -7.25 3.90 9.31
C GLY A 13 -7.57 4.07 10.80
N VAL A 14 -8.60 4.84 11.16
CA VAL A 14 -8.99 5.12 12.56
C VAL A 14 -10.13 4.22 13.01
N LEU A 15 -9.96 3.56 14.16
CA LEU A 15 -10.95 2.67 14.75
C LEU A 15 -11.95 3.45 15.62
N ARG A 16 -13.25 3.29 15.37
CA ARG A 16 -14.33 3.97 16.10
C ARG A 16 -15.37 2.96 16.59
N THR A 17 -15.91 3.19 17.78
CA THR A 17 -17.05 2.43 18.28
C THR A 17 -18.33 3.03 17.70
N GLU A 18 -19.07 2.21 16.96
CA GLU A 18 -20.35 2.60 16.37
C GLU A 18 -21.52 2.22 17.29
N ARG A 19 -21.46 1.02 17.84
CA ARG A 19 -22.50 0.51 18.75
C ARG A 19 -21.92 -0.34 19.86
N SER A 20 -22.52 -0.25 21.04
CA SER A 20 -22.39 -1.22 22.11
C SER A 20 -23.71 -2.00 22.23
N LEU A 21 -23.62 -3.31 22.18
CA LEU A 21 -24.75 -4.22 22.28
C LEU A 21 -24.66 -5.03 23.57
N PRO A 22 -25.77 -5.50 24.12
CA PRO A 22 -25.76 -6.39 25.26
C PRO A 22 -24.98 -7.68 24.97
N LYS A 23 -24.22 -8.16 25.93
CA LYS A 23 -23.35 -9.33 25.81
C LYS A 23 -24.07 -10.58 25.32
N HIS A 24 -25.33 -10.81 25.75
CA HIS A 24 -26.09 -11.98 25.34
C HIS A 24 -26.38 -12.05 23.83
N MET A 25 -26.30 -10.94 23.11
CA MET A 25 -26.47 -10.92 21.65
C MET A 25 -25.24 -11.45 20.90
N GLN A 26 -24.09 -11.54 21.56
CA GLN A 26 -22.82 -11.92 20.91
C GLN A 26 -22.93 -13.25 20.15
N ASN A 27 -23.44 -14.31 20.82
CA ASN A 27 -23.46 -15.65 20.22
C ASN A 27 -24.39 -15.72 19.01
N MET A 28 -25.56 -15.06 19.07
CA MET A 28 -26.50 -15.00 17.94
C MET A 28 -25.91 -14.28 16.73
N ILE A 29 -25.28 -13.13 16.96
CA ILE A 29 -24.66 -12.34 15.90
C ILE A 29 -23.47 -13.11 15.30
N THR A 30 -22.62 -13.69 16.15
CA THR A 30 -21.47 -14.51 15.71
C THR A 30 -21.93 -15.69 14.86
N ALA A 31 -22.93 -16.45 15.32
CA ALA A 31 -23.47 -17.58 14.56
C ALA A 31 -24.03 -17.14 13.20
N ARG A 32 -24.77 -16.03 13.15
CA ARG A 32 -25.31 -15.50 11.90
C ARG A 32 -24.22 -15.11 10.91
N ILE A 33 -23.19 -14.43 11.39
CA ILE A 33 -22.04 -14.02 10.55
C ILE A 33 -21.28 -15.25 10.04
N LYS A 34 -21.07 -16.27 10.88
CA LYS A 34 -20.44 -17.54 10.47
C LYS A 34 -21.23 -18.25 9.37
N ILE A 35 -22.56 -18.33 9.50
CA ILE A 35 -23.41 -18.90 8.45
C ILE A 35 -23.25 -18.14 7.14
N MET A 36 -23.29 -16.80 7.18
CA MET A 36 -23.12 -15.98 5.97
C MET A 36 -21.76 -16.18 5.31
N GLY A 37 -20.72 -16.47 6.11
CA GLY A 37 -19.35 -16.69 5.64
C GLY A 37 -19.01 -18.15 5.34
N ASN A 38 -19.98 -19.08 5.38
CA ASN A 38 -19.79 -20.53 5.23
C ASN A 38 -18.79 -21.12 6.24
N LEU A 39 -18.78 -20.59 7.47
CA LEU A 39 -17.93 -21.08 8.56
C LEU A 39 -18.69 -22.08 9.43
N ASN A 40 -17.93 -22.91 10.15
CA ASN A 40 -18.49 -23.88 11.11
C ASN A 40 -18.98 -23.14 12.38
N ILE A 41 -20.29 -23.12 12.61
CA ILE A 41 -20.90 -22.45 13.76
C ILE A 41 -20.65 -23.14 15.10
N THR A 42 -20.36 -24.43 15.08
CA THR A 42 -20.12 -25.22 16.29
C THR A 42 -18.66 -25.20 16.74
N GLU A 43 -17.74 -24.85 15.86
CA GLU A 43 -16.32 -24.71 16.18
C GLU A 43 -16.02 -23.26 16.61
N ASN A 44 -15.63 -23.10 17.87
CA ASN A 44 -15.33 -21.78 18.48
C ASN A 44 -13.97 -21.75 19.19
N ARG A 45 -13.16 -22.81 19.03
CA ARG A 45 -11.85 -22.97 19.69
C ARG A 45 -10.67 -22.63 18.81
N ILE A 46 -10.88 -22.60 17.50
CA ILE A 46 -9.84 -22.29 16.50
C ILE A 46 -10.28 -21.11 15.61
N PRO A 47 -9.32 -20.33 15.07
CA PRO A 47 -9.63 -19.31 14.07
C PRO A 47 -10.26 -19.91 12.81
N GLN A 48 -11.14 -19.14 12.17
CA GLN A 48 -11.73 -19.52 10.89
C GLN A 48 -11.76 -18.31 9.97
N ASP A 49 -11.48 -18.53 8.69
CA ASP A 49 -11.55 -17.52 7.65
C ASP A 49 -12.62 -17.88 6.61
N GLY A 50 -13.34 -16.88 6.14
CA GLY A 50 -14.42 -17.07 5.19
C GLY A 50 -14.67 -15.84 4.33
N ARG A 51 -15.68 -15.94 3.47
CA ARG A 51 -16.01 -14.91 2.50
C ARG A 51 -17.53 -14.77 2.37
N ILE A 52 -18.01 -13.53 2.41
CA ILE A 52 -19.43 -13.20 2.22
C ILE A 52 -19.55 -12.37 0.94
N LYS A 53 -20.32 -12.85 -0.04
CA LYS A 53 -20.73 -12.06 -1.18
C LYS A 53 -22.16 -11.61 -0.99
N THR A 54 -22.40 -10.31 -1.06
CA THR A 54 -23.73 -9.74 -0.87
C THR A 54 -23.97 -8.55 -1.80
N ASN A 55 -25.23 -8.25 -2.08
CA ASN A 55 -25.60 -7.06 -2.84
C ASN A 55 -26.19 -6.02 -1.89
N ILE A 56 -25.64 -4.83 -1.87
CA ILE A 56 -26.14 -3.69 -1.12
C ILE A 56 -26.36 -2.54 -2.10
N ASN A 57 -27.58 -2.01 -2.17
CA ASN A 57 -27.94 -0.92 -3.10
C ASN A 57 -27.54 -1.19 -4.55
N PHE A 58 -27.78 -2.41 -5.04
CA PHE A 58 -27.42 -2.89 -6.39
C PHE A 58 -25.91 -2.98 -6.66
N GLN A 59 -25.07 -2.82 -5.65
CA GLN A 59 -23.62 -3.03 -5.73
C GLN A 59 -23.26 -4.37 -5.11
N GLN A 60 -22.48 -5.16 -5.84
CA GLN A 60 -21.91 -6.41 -5.32
C GLN A 60 -20.74 -6.07 -4.39
N ILE A 61 -20.88 -6.48 -3.14
CA ILE A 61 -19.86 -6.30 -2.11
C ILE A 61 -19.31 -7.66 -1.72
N ASP A 62 -18.00 -7.75 -1.69
CA ASP A 62 -17.25 -8.90 -1.20
C ASP A 62 -16.68 -8.56 0.18
N ILE A 63 -16.90 -9.43 1.16
CA ILE A 63 -16.44 -9.23 2.54
C ILE A 63 -15.59 -10.43 2.93
N ARG A 64 -14.32 -10.18 3.26
CA ARG A 64 -13.47 -11.18 3.91
C ARG A 64 -13.78 -11.20 5.40
N LEU A 65 -14.00 -12.38 5.91
CA LEU A 65 -14.38 -12.65 7.30
C LEU A 65 -13.29 -13.45 7.98
N SER A 66 -12.88 -13.01 9.16
CA SER A 66 -11.99 -13.76 10.05
C SER A 66 -12.56 -13.81 11.45
N THR A 67 -12.59 -14.99 12.06
CA THR A 67 -13.01 -15.20 13.45
C THR A 67 -11.82 -15.67 14.28
N LEU A 68 -11.72 -15.15 15.49
CA LEU A 68 -10.64 -15.46 16.42
C LEU A 68 -11.21 -15.74 17.81
N PRO A 69 -10.97 -16.93 18.40
CA PRO A 69 -11.30 -17.19 19.79
C PRO A 69 -10.60 -16.25 20.74
N THR A 70 -11.33 -15.68 21.69
CA THR A 70 -10.78 -14.84 22.76
C THR A 70 -11.37 -15.24 24.10
N VAL A 71 -10.78 -14.77 25.20
CA VAL A 71 -11.26 -15.03 26.58
C VAL A 71 -12.73 -14.62 26.77
N TYR A 72 -13.20 -13.62 26.04
CA TYR A 72 -14.57 -13.10 26.16
C TYR A 72 -15.51 -13.56 25.01
N GLY A 73 -15.13 -14.63 24.29
CA GLY A 73 -15.84 -15.16 23.14
C GLY A 73 -15.13 -14.78 21.83
N GLU A 74 -15.73 -15.12 20.70
CA GLU A 74 -15.09 -14.90 19.40
C GLU A 74 -15.08 -13.41 19.01
N LYS A 75 -13.89 -12.96 18.57
CA LYS A 75 -13.71 -11.68 17.88
C LYS A 75 -13.90 -11.91 16.39
N ILE A 76 -14.66 -11.04 15.75
CA ILE A 76 -14.92 -11.08 14.31
C ILE A 76 -14.33 -9.83 13.65
N VAL A 77 -13.63 -10.03 12.56
CA VAL A 77 -13.15 -8.96 11.67
C VAL A 77 -13.75 -9.18 10.29
N MET A 78 -14.40 -8.15 9.77
CA MET A 78 -14.96 -8.13 8.42
C MET A 78 -14.26 -7.04 7.62
N ARG A 79 -13.54 -7.41 6.56
CA ARG A 79 -12.93 -6.47 5.62
C ARG A 79 -13.83 -6.36 4.39
N ILE A 80 -14.41 -5.19 4.22
CA ILE A 80 -15.24 -4.87 3.05
C ILE A 80 -14.32 -4.59 1.87
N LEU A 81 -14.47 -5.35 0.80
CA LEU A 81 -13.75 -5.18 -0.45
C LEU A 81 -14.72 -4.55 -1.45
N ASP A 82 -14.56 -3.26 -1.66
CA ASP A 82 -15.38 -2.49 -2.61
C ASP A 82 -14.57 -2.27 -3.89
N ALA A 83 -14.90 -3.05 -4.92
CA ALA A 83 -14.24 -2.97 -6.21
C ALA A 83 -14.49 -1.63 -6.94
N SER A 84 -15.55 -0.90 -6.58
CA SER A 84 -15.87 0.39 -7.21
C SER A 84 -14.95 1.53 -6.79
N ASN A 85 -14.26 1.39 -5.66
CA ASN A 85 -13.35 2.39 -5.11
C ASN A 85 -11.87 2.11 -5.40
N VAL A 86 -11.60 1.16 -6.28
CA VAL A 86 -10.23 0.83 -6.64
C VAL A 86 -9.65 1.92 -7.56
N ALA A 87 -8.50 2.46 -7.18
CA ALA A 87 -7.75 3.34 -8.05
C ALA A 87 -7.18 2.51 -9.22
N THR A 88 -7.84 2.56 -10.37
CA THR A 88 -7.36 1.96 -11.62
C THR A 88 -6.60 2.95 -12.48
N ASP A 89 -6.37 4.15 -11.97
CA ASP A 89 -5.78 5.28 -12.68
C ASP A 89 -4.68 5.90 -11.80
N ILE A 90 -3.47 5.96 -12.34
CA ILE A 90 -2.29 6.50 -11.65
C ILE A 90 -2.54 7.95 -11.21
N SER A 91 -3.25 8.75 -12.01
CA SER A 91 -3.55 10.15 -11.67
C SER A 91 -4.38 10.31 -10.38
N LYS A 92 -5.10 9.26 -9.96
CA LYS A 92 -5.94 9.26 -8.75
C LYS A 92 -5.20 8.80 -7.49
N ILE A 93 -3.98 8.27 -7.62
CA ILE A 93 -3.16 7.83 -6.49
C ILE A 93 -2.78 9.00 -5.59
N GLY A 94 -2.61 10.19 -6.17
CA GLY A 94 -2.24 11.42 -5.46
C GLY A 94 -0.76 11.74 -5.55
N PHE A 95 -0.11 11.38 -6.63
CA PHE A 95 1.25 11.84 -6.93
C PHE A 95 1.31 13.37 -7.07
N THR A 96 2.47 13.95 -6.74
CA THR A 96 2.87 15.24 -7.29
C THR A 96 3.22 15.05 -8.77
N GLU A 97 3.14 16.09 -9.58
CA GLU A 97 3.43 16.01 -11.02
C GLU A 97 4.81 15.38 -11.29
N LYS A 98 5.83 15.81 -10.54
CA LYS A 98 7.19 15.27 -10.64
C LYS A 98 7.25 13.77 -10.33
N ASN A 99 6.61 13.35 -9.24
CA ASN A 99 6.60 11.95 -8.82
C ASN A 99 5.80 11.08 -9.79
N GLU A 100 4.71 11.59 -10.36
CA GLU A 100 3.95 10.87 -11.39
C GLU A 100 4.79 10.63 -12.64
N GLN A 101 5.47 11.66 -13.14
CA GLN A 101 6.36 11.54 -14.29
C GLN A 101 7.50 10.53 -14.04
N LEU A 102 8.10 10.55 -12.85
CA LEU A 102 9.14 9.58 -12.47
C LEU A 102 8.58 8.15 -12.45
N PHE A 103 7.42 7.96 -11.81
CA PHE A 103 6.81 6.63 -11.70
C PHE A 103 6.41 6.08 -13.08
N ARG A 104 5.77 6.88 -13.92
CA ARG A 104 5.42 6.50 -15.29
C ARG A 104 6.68 6.14 -16.11
N LYS A 105 7.76 6.89 -15.96
CA LYS A 105 9.04 6.58 -16.61
C LYS A 105 9.61 5.24 -16.09
N MET A 106 9.46 4.93 -14.83
CA MET A 106 9.93 3.65 -14.27
C MET A 106 9.15 2.46 -14.85
N ILE A 107 7.82 2.52 -14.87
CA ILE A 107 6.98 1.42 -15.37
C ILE A 107 6.96 1.30 -16.90
N ALA A 108 7.40 2.32 -17.64
CA ALA A 108 7.54 2.28 -19.09
C ALA A 108 8.79 1.56 -19.58
N ASN A 109 9.67 1.11 -18.67
CA ASN A 109 10.84 0.33 -19.06
C ASN A 109 10.43 -1.06 -19.58
N PRO A 110 11.09 -1.57 -20.60
CA PRO A 110 10.75 -2.88 -21.18
C PRO A 110 11.08 -4.04 -20.24
N ASN A 111 12.06 -3.88 -19.35
CA ASN A 111 12.50 -4.90 -18.40
C ASN A 111 13.17 -4.27 -17.19
N GLY A 112 13.22 -4.99 -16.10
CA GLY A 112 13.79 -4.56 -14.82
C GLY A 112 12.80 -4.73 -13.68
N ILE A 113 13.15 -4.30 -12.48
CA ILE A 113 12.33 -4.38 -11.27
C ILE A 113 11.92 -2.97 -10.83
N VAL A 114 10.64 -2.77 -10.58
CA VAL A 114 10.10 -1.60 -9.89
C VAL A 114 9.54 -2.05 -8.55
N LEU A 115 10.02 -1.45 -7.45
CA LEU A 115 9.58 -1.78 -6.10
C LEU A 115 8.71 -0.67 -5.52
N ILE A 116 7.61 -1.07 -4.87
CA ILE A 116 6.82 -0.18 -4.03
C ILE A 116 6.94 -0.64 -2.59
N THR A 117 7.38 0.24 -1.69
CA THR A 117 7.67 -0.11 -0.31
C THR A 117 6.76 0.62 0.66
N GLY A 118 6.65 0.09 1.86
CA GLY A 118 5.88 0.69 2.93
C GLY A 118 5.20 -0.35 3.83
N PRO A 119 4.68 0.06 4.99
CA PRO A 119 3.98 -0.83 5.91
C PRO A 119 2.66 -1.34 5.31
N THR A 120 2.06 -2.30 6.01
CA THR A 120 0.71 -2.76 5.70
C THR A 120 -0.29 -1.60 5.75
N GLY A 121 -1.13 -1.49 4.71
CA GLY A 121 -2.12 -0.42 4.62
C GLY A 121 -1.60 0.90 4.06
N SER A 122 -0.36 0.96 3.54
CA SER A 122 0.17 2.16 2.86
C SER A 122 -0.35 2.35 1.43
N GLY A 123 -1.17 1.44 0.90
CA GLY A 123 -1.77 1.55 -0.43
C GLY A 123 -0.95 0.95 -1.57
N LYS A 124 0.09 0.15 -1.29
CA LYS A 124 0.97 -0.46 -2.29
C LYS A 124 0.21 -1.23 -3.38
N SER A 125 -0.70 -2.12 -2.98
CA SER A 125 -1.51 -2.90 -3.93
C SER A 125 -2.34 -2.02 -4.84
N SER A 126 -2.94 -0.94 -4.33
CA SER A 126 -3.72 0.00 -5.14
C SER A 126 -2.85 0.68 -6.20
N THR A 127 -1.63 1.06 -5.86
CA THR A 127 -0.67 1.68 -6.79
C THR A 127 -0.17 0.67 -7.83
N LEU A 128 0.13 -0.58 -7.41
CA LEU A 128 0.47 -1.65 -8.36
C LEU A 128 -0.67 -1.92 -9.34
N TYR A 129 -1.90 -2.00 -8.87
CA TYR A 129 -3.06 -2.24 -9.72
C TYR A 129 -3.33 -1.07 -10.68
N ALA A 130 -3.11 0.18 -10.25
CA ALA A 130 -3.17 1.34 -11.15
C ALA A 130 -2.08 1.27 -12.23
N ALA A 131 -0.86 0.86 -11.87
CA ALA A 131 0.21 0.63 -12.83
C ALA A 131 -0.13 -0.50 -13.81
N LEU A 132 -0.62 -1.64 -13.31
CA LEU A 132 -1.05 -2.75 -14.14
C LEU A 132 -2.19 -2.37 -15.08
N SER A 133 -3.15 -1.54 -14.62
CA SER A 133 -4.24 -1.04 -15.45
C SER A 133 -3.77 -0.19 -16.62
N GLU A 134 -2.74 0.64 -16.40
CA GLU A 134 -2.13 1.47 -17.45
C GLU A 134 -1.31 0.63 -18.45
N LEU A 135 -0.64 -0.40 -17.95
CA LEU A 135 0.19 -1.31 -18.77
C LEU A 135 -0.62 -2.39 -19.50
N ASN A 136 -1.89 -2.59 -19.13
CA ASN A 136 -2.76 -3.62 -19.68
C ASN A 136 -3.33 -3.19 -21.03
N VAL A 137 -2.51 -3.29 -22.05
CA VAL A 137 -2.88 -2.97 -23.44
C VAL A 137 -2.89 -4.23 -24.29
N GLU A 138 -3.55 -4.17 -25.45
CA GLU A 138 -3.59 -5.29 -26.41
C GLU A 138 -2.16 -5.70 -26.81
N GLY A 139 -1.89 -7.01 -26.76
CA GLY A 139 -0.57 -7.58 -27.10
C GLY A 139 0.42 -7.67 -25.93
N VAL A 140 0.05 -7.28 -24.70
CA VAL A 140 0.89 -7.43 -23.50
C VAL A 140 0.33 -8.53 -22.61
N ASN A 141 1.14 -9.54 -22.30
CA ASN A 141 0.77 -10.63 -21.39
C ASN A 141 1.21 -10.29 -19.95
N ILE A 142 0.23 -9.98 -19.11
CA ILE A 142 0.45 -9.64 -17.69
C ILE A 142 0.00 -10.81 -16.82
N ILE A 143 0.89 -11.28 -15.97
CA ILE A 143 0.59 -12.34 -15.01
C ILE A 143 1.02 -11.94 -13.61
N THR A 144 0.16 -12.17 -12.61
CA THR A 144 0.43 -11.84 -11.22
C THR A 144 0.44 -13.06 -10.33
N VAL A 145 1.17 -12.99 -9.21
CA VAL A 145 1.08 -13.92 -8.07
C VAL A 145 0.91 -13.13 -6.79
N GLU A 146 -0.17 -13.40 -6.04
CA GLU A 146 -0.65 -12.54 -4.96
C GLU A 146 -1.11 -13.34 -3.72
N ASP A 147 -1.03 -12.72 -2.54
CA ASP A 147 -1.49 -13.34 -1.28
C ASP A 147 -2.30 -12.33 -0.43
N PRO A 148 -3.61 -12.31 -0.61
CA PRO A 148 -4.39 -12.87 -1.69
C PRO A 148 -4.62 -11.88 -2.84
N VAL A 149 -5.24 -12.32 -3.93
CA VAL A 149 -5.79 -11.42 -4.97
C VAL A 149 -6.85 -10.52 -4.34
N GLU A 150 -6.63 -9.19 -4.35
CA GLU A 150 -7.56 -8.24 -3.72
C GLU A 150 -8.85 -8.09 -4.51
N TYR A 151 -8.77 -7.95 -5.83
CA TYR A 151 -9.89 -7.98 -6.76
C TYR A 151 -9.43 -8.41 -8.16
N GLN A 152 -10.36 -8.92 -8.94
CA GLN A 152 -10.08 -9.42 -10.29
C GLN A 152 -9.95 -8.26 -11.27
N MET A 153 -8.92 -8.31 -12.11
CA MET A 153 -8.69 -7.36 -13.20
C MET A 153 -8.92 -8.05 -14.55
N SER A 154 -9.75 -7.44 -15.39
CA SER A 154 -9.97 -7.96 -16.74
C SER A 154 -8.68 -7.86 -17.56
N GLY A 155 -8.37 -8.89 -18.34
CA GLY A 155 -7.17 -8.93 -19.19
C GLY A 155 -5.89 -9.32 -18.48
N ILE A 156 -5.91 -9.58 -17.16
CA ILE A 156 -4.74 -9.97 -16.38
C ILE A 156 -4.95 -11.37 -15.78
N ASN A 157 -3.94 -12.21 -15.89
CA ASN A 157 -3.94 -13.56 -15.31
C ASN A 157 -3.42 -13.48 -13.87
N GLN A 158 -4.31 -13.62 -12.89
CA GLN A 158 -3.98 -13.47 -11.47
C GLN A 158 -3.96 -14.82 -10.77
N ILE A 159 -2.82 -15.17 -10.17
CA ILE A 159 -2.61 -16.40 -9.39
C ILE A 159 -2.67 -16.04 -7.90
N GLN A 160 -3.50 -16.75 -7.15
CA GLN A 160 -3.51 -16.63 -5.70
C GLN A 160 -2.64 -17.71 -5.06
N VAL A 161 -1.72 -17.30 -4.19
CA VAL A 161 -0.92 -18.20 -3.33
C VAL A 161 -1.84 -19.15 -2.56
N LYS A 162 -1.43 -20.41 -2.48
CA LYS A 162 -2.07 -21.48 -1.70
C LYS A 162 -0.98 -22.35 -1.11
N GLU A 163 -0.46 -21.97 0.04
CA GLU A 163 0.67 -22.66 0.70
C GLU A 163 0.33 -24.13 1.05
N GLU A 164 -0.94 -24.39 1.35
CA GLU A 164 -1.44 -25.75 1.70
C GLU A 164 -1.19 -26.79 0.59
N VAL A 165 -1.11 -26.35 -0.67
CA VAL A 165 -0.83 -27.20 -1.83
C VAL A 165 0.54 -26.91 -2.45
N GLY A 166 1.39 -26.15 -1.78
CA GLY A 166 2.73 -25.81 -2.24
C GLY A 166 2.81 -24.72 -3.30
N LEU A 167 1.70 -24.01 -3.59
CA LEU A 167 1.68 -22.85 -4.49
C LEU A 167 2.11 -21.60 -3.73
N THR A 168 3.42 -21.46 -3.53
CA THR A 168 4.07 -20.30 -2.90
C THR A 168 4.36 -19.20 -3.93
N PHE A 169 4.83 -18.01 -3.48
CA PHE A 169 5.30 -16.96 -4.39
C PHE A 169 6.39 -17.47 -5.33
N ALA A 170 7.40 -18.16 -4.82
CA ALA A 170 8.49 -18.71 -5.63
C ALA A 170 8.02 -19.76 -6.64
N ALA A 171 7.14 -20.69 -6.22
CA ALA A 171 6.58 -21.71 -7.10
C ALA A 171 5.70 -21.11 -8.20
N GLY A 172 4.85 -20.15 -7.85
CA GLY A 172 4.02 -19.39 -8.78
C GLY A 172 4.86 -18.65 -9.80
N LEU A 173 5.87 -17.90 -9.33
CA LEU A 173 6.76 -17.11 -10.19
C LEU A 173 7.53 -17.98 -11.19
N ARG A 174 8.08 -19.14 -10.76
CA ARG A 174 8.72 -20.09 -11.69
C ARG A 174 7.77 -20.58 -12.77
N SER A 175 6.50 -20.76 -12.43
CA SER A 175 5.50 -21.22 -13.39
C SER A 175 5.10 -20.10 -14.35
N ILE A 176 4.96 -18.87 -13.86
CA ILE A 176 4.69 -17.67 -14.66
C ILE A 176 5.73 -17.49 -15.76
N LEU A 177 7.02 -17.62 -15.45
CA LEU A 177 8.11 -17.45 -16.42
C LEU A 177 8.10 -18.48 -17.59
N ARG A 178 7.26 -19.51 -17.52
CA ARG A 178 7.04 -20.47 -18.63
C ARG A 178 5.74 -20.19 -19.39
N GLN A 179 5.05 -19.10 -19.10
CA GLN A 179 3.79 -18.69 -19.71
C GLN A 179 3.93 -17.49 -20.65
N ASP A 180 5.17 -17.23 -21.12
CA ASP A 180 5.50 -16.13 -22.04
C ASP A 180 4.96 -14.77 -21.55
N PRO A 181 5.28 -14.35 -20.32
CA PRO A 181 4.83 -13.06 -19.80
C PRO A 181 5.72 -11.93 -20.31
N ASP A 182 5.13 -10.75 -20.53
CA ASP A 182 5.86 -9.50 -20.72
C ASP A 182 6.06 -8.81 -19.36
N ILE A 183 5.01 -8.80 -18.55
CA ILE A 183 4.98 -8.15 -17.25
C ILE A 183 4.57 -9.15 -16.17
N VAL A 184 5.35 -9.16 -15.10
CA VAL A 184 5.09 -10.01 -13.93
C VAL A 184 4.90 -9.14 -12.71
N MET A 185 3.81 -9.36 -11.97
CA MET A 185 3.65 -8.72 -10.66
C MET A 185 3.72 -9.78 -9.56
N ILE A 186 4.56 -9.53 -8.57
CA ILE A 186 4.70 -10.35 -7.37
C ILE A 186 4.15 -9.54 -6.21
N GLY A 187 3.12 -10.04 -5.54
CA GLY A 187 2.46 -9.30 -4.45
C GLY A 187 3.47 -8.76 -3.44
N GLU A 188 4.43 -9.57 -3.05
CA GLU A 188 5.57 -9.14 -2.22
C GLU A 188 6.76 -10.10 -2.33
N ILE A 189 7.97 -9.59 -2.06
CA ILE A 189 9.20 -10.37 -1.93
C ILE A 189 9.53 -10.48 -0.44
N ARG A 190 9.44 -11.71 0.10
CA ARG A 190 9.70 -11.99 1.51
C ARG A 190 11.02 -12.70 1.76
N ASP A 191 11.51 -13.43 0.78
CA ASP A 191 12.63 -14.37 0.90
C ASP A 191 13.61 -14.29 -0.26
N LEU A 192 14.80 -14.87 -0.03
CA LEU A 192 15.89 -14.92 -1.02
C LEU A 192 15.47 -15.61 -2.31
N GLU A 193 14.73 -16.72 -2.21
CA GLU A 193 14.38 -17.52 -3.38
C GLU A 193 13.50 -16.71 -4.35
N THR A 194 12.45 -16.06 -3.84
CA THR A 194 11.58 -15.18 -4.62
C THR A 194 12.36 -14.00 -5.20
N ALA A 195 13.25 -13.36 -4.39
CA ALA A 195 14.10 -12.26 -4.84
C ALA A 195 15.04 -12.66 -5.98
N GLN A 196 15.66 -13.82 -5.90
CA GLN A 196 16.55 -14.34 -6.95
C GLN A 196 15.81 -14.62 -8.26
N ILE A 197 14.61 -15.23 -8.18
CA ILE A 197 13.81 -15.52 -9.37
C ILE A 197 13.35 -14.22 -10.03
N ALA A 198 12.87 -13.24 -9.24
CA ALA A 198 12.48 -11.92 -9.72
C ALA A 198 13.63 -11.19 -10.42
N THR A 199 14.84 -11.21 -9.80
CA THR A 199 16.05 -10.63 -10.38
C THR A 199 16.40 -11.30 -11.73
N ARG A 200 16.38 -12.61 -11.80
CA ARG A 200 16.64 -13.34 -13.06
C ARG A 200 15.59 -13.01 -14.12
N ALA A 201 14.32 -12.96 -13.76
CA ALA A 201 13.23 -12.61 -14.67
C ALA A 201 13.47 -11.22 -15.30
N SER A 202 13.83 -10.24 -14.48
CA SER A 202 14.13 -8.88 -14.96
C SER A 202 15.32 -8.82 -15.89
N LEU A 203 16.38 -9.61 -15.65
CA LEU A 203 17.58 -9.69 -16.50
C LEU A 203 17.32 -10.46 -17.82
N THR A 204 16.29 -11.29 -17.87
CA THR A 204 15.90 -12.06 -19.06
C THR A 204 14.80 -11.39 -19.88
N GLY A 205 14.50 -10.12 -19.63
CA GLY A 205 13.64 -9.32 -20.52
C GLY A 205 12.24 -9.00 -19.97
N HIS A 206 11.92 -9.33 -18.73
CA HIS A 206 10.59 -9.09 -18.15
C HIS A 206 10.57 -7.83 -17.29
N LEU A 207 9.49 -7.07 -17.35
CA LEU A 207 9.20 -6.04 -16.35
C LEU A 207 8.59 -6.70 -15.12
N VAL A 208 9.23 -6.52 -13.97
CA VAL A 208 8.78 -7.08 -12.68
C VAL A 208 8.33 -5.95 -11.76
N LEU A 209 7.08 -6.02 -11.33
CA LEU A 209 6.51 -5.11 -10.32
C LEU A 209 6.37 -5.88 -9.01
N SER A 210 6.84 -5.30 -7.89
CA SER A 210 6.68 -5.98 -6.60
C SER A 210 6.66 -5.02 -5.43
N THR A 211 6.43 -5.57 -4.22
CA THR A 211 6.49 -4.81 -2.99
C THR A 211 7.51 -5.35 -2.01
N LEU A 212 7.98 -4.46 -1.14
CA LEU A 212 8.76 -4.75 0.06
C LEU A 212 8.14 -4.06 1.28
N HIS A 213 8.51 -4.53 2.46
CA HIS A 213 8.17 -3.89 3.73
C HIS A 213 9.40 -3.15 4.28
N THR A 214 9.70 -1.96 3.73
CA THR A 214 10.74 -1.04 4.22
C THR A 214 10.13 0.34 4.45
N ASN A 215 10.79 1.16 5.25
CA ASN A 215 10.29 2.48 5.62
C ASN A 215 10.56 3.55 4.57
N SER A 216 11.69 3.47 3.88
CA SER A 216 12.07 4.39 2.81
C SER A 216 12.34 3.65 1.49
N ALA A 217 12.43 4.39 0.40
CA ALA A 217 12.81 3.85 -0.90
C ALA A 217 14.27 3.36 -0.91
N VAL A 218 15.14 4.05 -0.19
CA VAL A 218 16.57 3.71 -0.07
C VAL A 218 16.77 2.41 0.70
N GLU A 219 16.00 2.17 1.78
CA GLU A 219 16.09 0.94 2.55
C GLU A 219 15.74 -0.33 1.75
N SER A 220 15.03 -0.21 0.64
CA SER A 220 14.76 -1.35 -0.24
C SER A 220 16.03 -1.96 -0.80
N ILE A 221 17.07 -1.15 -1.03
CA ILE A 221 18.40 -1.59 -1.49
C ILE A 221 19.07 -2.44 -0.41
N SER A 222 19.14 -1.91 0.82
CA SER A 222 19.69 -2.63 1.97
C SER A 222 18.93 -3.93 2.21
N ARG A 223 17.60 -3.90 2.10
CA ARG A 223 16.76 -5.09 2.29
C ARG A 223 17.02 -6.18 1.26
N LEU A 224 17.19 -5.83 -0.03
CA LEU A 224 17.58 -6.80 -1.06
C LEU A 224 18.97 -7.37 -0.79
N HIS A 225 19.91 -6.52 -0.36
CA HIS A 225 21.25 -6.96 0.03
C HIS A 225 21.21 -7.93 1.24
N ASP A 226 20.43 -7.60 2.28
CA ASP A 226 20.26 -8.44 3.47
C ASP A 226 19.60 -9.78 3.14
N MET A 227 18.73 -9.82 2.13
CA MET A 227 18.20 -11.06 1.57
C MET A 227 19.23 -11.90 0.82
N GLY A 228 20.44 -11.37 0.56
CA GLY A 228 21.52 -12.07 -0.15
C GLY A 228 21.60 -11.79 -1.65
N ILE A 229 20.96 -10.73 -2.14
CA ILE A 229 21.14 -10.31 -3.54
C ILE A 229 22.42 -9.47 -3.66
N GLU A 230 23.31 -9.90 -4.51
CA GLU A 230 24.60 -9.20 -4.72
C GLU A 230 24.40 -7.81 -5.33
N PRO A 231 25.22 -6.80 -4.95
CA PRO A 231 25.10 -5.42 -5.42
C PRO A 231 25.05 -5.28 -6.94
N PHE A 232 25.83 -6.05 -7.66
CA PHE A 232 25.85 -5.99 -9.14
C PHE A 232 24.55 -6.51 -9.76
N LEU A 233 23.85 -7.44 -9.11
CA LEU A 233 22.53 -7.90 -9.53
C LEU A 233 21.47 -6.85 -9.26
N ILE A 234 21.53 -6.18 -8.10
CA ILE A 234 20.63 -5.07 -7.76
C ILE A 234 20.76 -3.96 -8.81
N THR A 235 21.99 -3.52 -9.10
CA THR A 235 22.22 -2.43 -10.06
C THR A 235 21.85 -2.77 -11.51
N SER A 236 21.88 -4.05 -11.86
CA SER A 236 21.52 -4.53 -13.19
C SER A 236 20.03 -4.77 -13.37
N SER A 237 19.29 -5.03 -12.28
CA SER A 237 17.88 -5.39 -12.33
C SER A 237 16.93 -4.28 -11.86
N LEU A 238 17.31 -3.50 -10.83
CA LEU A 238 16.44 -2.52 -10.21
C LEU A 238 16.39 -1.23 -11.05
N ILE A 239 15.18 -0.84 -11.48
CA ILE A 239 14.91 0.44 -12.19
C ILE A 239 14.72 1.56 -11.18
N GLY A 240 13.98 1.27 -10.12
CA GLY A 240 13.68 2.24 -9.07
C GLY A 240 12.88 1.64 -7.94
N SER A 241 12.86 2.36 -6.84
CA SER A 241 12.08 2.05 -5.64
C SER A 241 11.26 3.26 -5.25
N MET A 242 10.05 3.00 -4.73
CA MET A 242 9.14 4.03 -4.25
C MET A 242 8.61 3.66 -2.88
N ALA A 243 8.86 4.51 -1.89
CA ALA A 243 8.18 4.38 -0.59
C ALA A 243 6.85 5.13 -0.62
N GLN A 244 5.85 4.57 0.06
CA GLN A 244 4.49 5.11 0.08
C GLN A 244 3.88 5.04 1.47
N ARG A 245 3.16 6.11 1.85
CA ARG A 245 2.31 6.18 3.04
C ARG A 245 0.96 6.78 2.68
N LEU A 246 -0.05 6.50 3.49
CA LEU A 246 -1.36 7.15 3.38
C LEU A 246 -1.59 8.15 4.49
N VAL A 247 -1.98 9.35 4.11
CA VAL A 247 -2.46 10.42 5.00
C VAL A 247 -3.95 10.65 4.78
N ARG A 248 -4.66 11.12 5.80
CA ARG A 248 -6.07 11.48 5.66
C ARG A 248 -6.21 12.80 4.89
N ARG A 249 -7.20 12.86 4.01
CA ARG A 249 -7.51 14.06 3.25
C ARG A 249 -8.38 14.99 4.06
N VAL A 250 -8.07 16.30 4.07
CA VAL A 250 -8.93 17.31 4.67
C VAL A 250 -10.32 17.25 4.03
N CYS A 251 -11.35 17.26 4.85
CA CYS A 251 -12.72 17.23 4.38
C CYS A 251 -13.02 18.45 3.49
N ARG A 252 -13.59 18.21 2.31
CA ARG A 252 -13.89 19.26 1.36
C ARG A 252 -14.99 20.19 1.88
N ASP A 253 -15.96 19.65 2.63
CA ASP A 253 -17.16 20.34 3.08
C ASP A 253 -16.91 21.28 4.28
N CYS A 254 -15.91 20.96 5.11
CA CYS A 254 -15.60 21.73 6.31
C CYS A 254 -14.14 22.20 6.40
N GLY A 255 -13.36 22.03 5.33
CA GLY A 255 -11.98 22.49 5.28
C GLY A 255 -11.91 24.02 5.18
N GLN A 256 -11.23 24.65 6.12
CA GLN A 256 -11.01 26.11 6.16
C GLN A 256 -9.53 26.43 6.08
N THR A 257 -9.20 27.53 5.40
CA THR A 257 -7.84 28.07 5.38
C THR A 257 -7.60 28.87 6.65
N VAL A 258 -6.55 28.52 7.37
CA VAL A 258 -6.15 29.16 8.63
C VAL A 258 -4.66 29.54 8.57
N PRO A 259 -4.20 30.54 9.34
CA PRO A 259 -2.78 30.85 9.45
C PRO A 259 -2.00 29.64 9.95
N ALA A 260 -0.82 29.40 9.38
CA ALA A 260 0.11 28.40 9.87
C ALA A 260 0.66 28.84 11.24
N THR A 261 0.81 27.87 12.16
CA THR A 261 1.44 28.08 13.47
C THR A 261 2.96 28.28 13.32
N GLU A 262 3.61 28.90 14.29
CA GLU A 262 5.07 29.10 14.26
C GLU A 262 5.80 27.76 14.13
N ARG A 263 5.33 26.70 14.82
CA ARG A 263 5.90 25.35 14.72
C ARG A 263 5.79 24.77 13.31
N GLU A 264 4.68 25.05 12.61
CA GLU A 264 4.54 24.60 11.22
C GLU A 264 5.48 25.36 10.30
N LYS A 265 5.60 26.68 10.48
CA LYS A 265 6.56 27.50 9.71
C LYS A 265 7.99 27.01 9.87
N GLU A 266 8.41 26.64 11.09
CA GLU A 266 9.72 26.04 11.37
C GLU A 266 9.90 24.74 10.59
N ILE A 267 8.95 23.79 10.68
CA ILE A 267 9.00 22.50 9.98
C ILE A 267 9.12 22.71 8.46
N PHE A 268 8.34 23.65 7.90
CA PHE A 268 8.40 23.94 6.47
C PHE A 268 9.77 24.54 6.09
N ALA A 269 10.27 25.49 6.85
CA ALA A 269 11.58 26.13 6.61
C ALA A 269 12.74 25.13 6.68
N GLU A 270 12.74 24.22 7.65
CA GLU A 270 13.72 23.12 7.76
C GLU A 270 13.73 22.21 6.53
N ASN A 271 12.59 22.10 5.84
CA ASN A 271 12.45 21.30 4.62
C ASN A 271 12.54 22.14 3.31
N GLY A 272 12.98 23.39 3.41
CA GLY A 272 13.17 24.29 2.25
C GLY A 272 11.87 24.77 1.62
N LEU A 273 10.80 24.85 2.41
CA LEU A 273 9.47 25.29 1.99
C LEU A 273 9.00 26.48 2.85
N ASP A 274 8.19 27.34 2.27
CA ASP A 274 7.55 28.45 2.98
C ASP A 274 6.05 28.21 3.11
N VAL A 275 5.49 28.52 4.28
CA VAL A 275 4.05 28.42 4.52
C VAL A 275 3.54 29.62 5.30
N THR A 276 2.44 30.19 4.83
CA THR A 276 1.71 31.27 5.54
C THR A 276 0.37 30.80 6.06
N THR A 277 -0.30 29.97 5.27
CA THR A 277 -1.63 29.41 5.59
C THR A 277 -1.68 27.94 5.23
N ILE A 278 -2.52 27.19 5.95
CA ILE A 278 -2.81 25.78 5.69
C ILE A 278 -4.31 25.56 5.72
N ARG A 279 -4.75 24.40 5.21
CA ARG A 279 -6.15 24.00 5.26
C ARG A 279 -6.39 23.01 6.39
N ARG A 280 -7.39 23.25 7.25
CA ARG A 280 -7.81 22.35 8.35
C ARG A 280 -9.32 22.11 8.28
N GLY A 281 -9.73 20.87 8.55
CA GLY A 281 -11.15 20.52 8.70
C GLY A 281 -11.62 20.79 10.12
N ILE A 282 -12.71 21.54 10.26
CA ILE A 282 -13.31 21.90 11.56
C ILE A 282 -14.26 20.81 12.09
N GLY A 283 -14.62 19.83 11.25
CA GLY A 283 -15.61 18.81 11.54
C GLY A 283 -17.00 19.17 11.02
N CYS A 284 -17.68 18.20 10.41
CA CYS A 284 -19.07 18.28 9.94
C CYS A 284 -19.70 16.91 9.87
N SER A 285 -21.00 16.83 9.56
CA SER A 285 -21.71 15.56 9.40
C SER A 285 -21.12 14.66 8.32
N ALA A 286 -20.65 15.22 7.20
CA ALA A 286 -20.06 14.47 6.09
C ALA A 286 -18.74 13.77 6.44
N CYS A 287 -17.98 14.28 7.40
CA CYS A 287 -16.75 13.66 7.90
C CYS A 287 -16.90 13.06 9.30
N ASN A 288 -18.12 12.92 9.81
CA ASN A 288 -18.39 12.46 11.18
C ASN A 288 -17.59 13.22 12.23
N GLN A 289 -17.57 14.54 12.13
CA GLN A 289 -16.89 15.50 13.05
C GLN A 289 -15.37 15.36 13.13
N THR A 290 -14.72 14.66 12.18
CA THR A 290 -13.27 14.44 12.22
C THR A 290 -12.44 15.49 11.54
N GLY A 291 -13.02 16.29 10.67
CA GLY A 291 -12.30 17.19 9.78
C GLY A 291 -11.63 16.49 8.57
N TYR A 292 -11.68 15.14 8.49
CA TYR A 292 -11.05 14.37 7.42
C TYR A 292 -12.03 13.45 6.72
N ARG A 293 -11.87 13.27 5.40
CA ARG A 293 -12.65 12.34 4.60
C ARG A 293 -11.84 11.79 3.44
N GLY A 294 -11.63 10.48 3.43
CA GLY A 294 -10.80 9.79 2.46
C GLY A 294 -9.30 9.91 2.76
N ARG A 295 -8.50 9.32 1.89
CA ARG A 295 -7.03 9.26 2.02
C ARG A 295 -6.37 9.67 0.72
N LEU A 296 -5.11 10.07 0.80
CA LEU A 296 -4.22 10.25 -0.34
C LEU A 296 -2.85 9.68 0.02
N ALA A 297 -2.08 9.32 -0.99
CA ALA A 297 -0.74 8.80 -0.76
C ALA A 297 0.29 9.93 -0.77
N ILE A 298 1.37 9.75 0.00
CA ILE A 298 2.61 10.51 -0.09
C ILE A 298 3.72 9.56 -0.51
N HIS A 299 4.68 10.07 -1.27
CA HIS A 299 5.65 9.25 -1.98
C HIS A 299 7.08 9.78 -1.84
N GLU A 300 8.02 8.85 -1.73
CA GLU A 300 9.44 9.08 -1.92
C GLU A 300 9.90 8.15 -3.06
N ILE A 301 10.45 8.70 -4.15
CA ILE A 301 10.85 7.92 -5.32
C ILE A 301 12.37 8.01 -5.49
N LEU A 302 13.03 6.85 -5.57
CA LEU A 302 14.44 6.69 -5.87
C LEU A 302 14.59 6.01 -7.25
N PRO A 303 14.82 6.76 -8.32
CA PRO A 303 15.28 6.19 -9.58
C PRO A 303 16.71 5.65 -9.42
N ILE A 304 17.01 4.49 -10.01
CA ILE A 304 18.34 3.91 -9.96
C ILE A 304 19.14 4.39 -11.18
N ASP A 305 19.62 5.61 -11.10
CA ASP A 305 20.49 6.20 -12.10
C ASP A 305 21.95 5.72 -11.96
N ARG A 306 22.85 6.24 -12.81
CA ARG A 306 24.26 5.83 -12.82
C ARG A 306 24.94 6.08 -11.47
N THR A 307 24.71 7.23 -10.85
CA THR A 307 25.34 7.58 -9.57
C THR A 307 24.83 6.67 -8.44
N VAL A 308 23.53 6.41 -8.40
CA VAL A 308 22.93 5.47 -7.42
C VAL A 308 23.50 4.07 -7.63
N LYS A 309 23.70 3.61 -8.88
CA LYS A 309 24.35 2.32 -9.17
C LYS A 309 25.78 2.27 -8.62
N ASP A 310 26.57 3.33 -8.83
CA ASP A 310 27.94 3.41 -8.31
C ASP A 310 27.95 3.39 -6.77
N LEU A 311 27.01 4.08 -6.12
CA LEU A 311 26.84 4.06 -4.65
C LEU A 311 26.45 2.67 -4.14
N ILE A 312 25.55 1.97 -4.82
CA ILE A 312 25.18 0.60 -4.47
C ILE A 312 26.38 -0.36 -4.58
N LEU A 313 27.13 -0.27 -5.68
CA LEU A 313 28.33 -1.09 -5.89
C LEU A 313 29.41 -0.83 -4.84
N ALA A 314 29.55 0.43 -4.43
CA ALA A 314 30.45 0.85 -3.35
C ALA A 314 29.95 0.49 -1.95
N ARG A 315 28.73 -0.09 -1.83
CA ARG A 315 28.06 -0.36 -0.55
C ARG A 315 27.97 0.90 0.34
N ALA A 316 27.67 2.04 -0.28
CA ALA A 316 27.48 3.30 0.42
C ALA A 316 26.34 3.22 1.44
N SER A 317 26.42 4.04 2.49
CA SER A 317 25.39 4.10 3.51
C SER A 317 24.08 4.64 2.94
N ALA A 318 22.94 4.29 3.57
CA ALA A 318 21.64 4.84 3.21
C ALA A 318 21.65 6.38 3.23
N ASN A 319 22.31 6.99 4.23
CA ASN A 319 22.44 8.45 4.33
C ASN A 319 23.13 9.07 3.11
N THR A 320 24.17 8.43 2.60
CA THR A 320 24.87 8.91 1.39
C THR A 320 23.95 8.94 0.17
N ILE A 321 23.07 7.92 0.04
CA ILE A 321 22.09 7.87 -1.05
C ILE A 321 20.99 8.92 -0.82
N HIS A 322 20.52 9.11 0.41
CA HIS A 322 19.56 10.17 0.74
C HIS A 322 20.12 11.58 0.47
N ASP A 323 21.39 11.83 0.81
CA ASP A 323 22.06 13.11 0.51
C ASP A 323 22.10 13.35 -1.00
N TYR A 324 22.42 12.32 -1.79
CA TYR A 324 22.38 12.41 -3.24
C TYR A 324 20.96 12.70 -3.74
N MET A 325 19.94 12.00 -3.24
CA MET A 325 18.54 12.27 -3.61
C MET A 325 18.16 13.72 -3.35
N LYS A 326 18.53 14.26 -2.18
CA LYS A 326 18.27 15.65 -1.82
C LYS A 326 18.97 16.63 -2.78
N GLN A 327 20.23 16.37 -3.15
CA GLN A 327 20.97 17.18 -4.12
C GLN A 327 20.30 17.17 -5.51
N GLN A 328 19.72 16.06 -5.93
CA GLN A 328 18.96 15.94 -7.19
C GLN A 328 17.54 16.52 -7.09
N GLY A 329 17.17 17.03 -5.91
CA GLY A 329 15.82 17.59 -5.66
C GLY A 329 14.74 16.52 -5.65
N TYR A 330 15.03 15.26 -5.38
CA TYR A 330 14.01 14.24 -5.11
C TYR A 330 13.42 14.46 -3.71
N HIS A 331 12.10 14.35 -3.62
CA HIS A 331 11.41 14.61 -2.36
C HIS A 331 11.45 13.39 -1.45
N SER A 332 11.74 13.61 -0.16
CA SER A 332 11.48 12.62 0.88
C SER A 332 9.96 12.48 1.12
N LEU A 333 9.55 11.42 1.83
CA LEU A 333 8.15 11.28 2.23
C LEU A 333 7.60 12.52 2.95
N LEU A 334 8.43 13.11 3.83
CA LEU A 334 8.06 14.33 4.57
C LEU A 334 7.87 15.51 3.61
N GLN A 335 8.81 15.77 2.72
CA GLN A 335 8.71 16.87 1.75
C GLN A 335 7.51 16.73 0.82
N ASP A 336 7.27 15.53 0.27
CA ASP A 336 6.09 15.27 -0.58
C ASP A 336 4.79 15.50 0.20
N GLY A 337 4.75 15.09 1.48
CA GLY A 337 3.64 15.34 2.37
C GLY A 337 3.41 16.83 2.64
N LEU A 338 4.47 17.59 2.93
CA LEU A 338 4.38 19.05 3.16
C LEU A 338 3.91 19.81 1.91
N ILE A 339 4.33 19.40 0.72
CA ILE A 339 3.80 19.95 -0.54
C ILE A 339 2.29 19.75 -0.61
N LYS A 340 1.78 18.59 -0.24
CA LYS A 340 0.33 18.31 -0.20
C LYS A 340 -0.42 19.08 0.88
N VAL A 341 0.27 19.48 1.96
CA VAL A 341 -0.30 20.44 2.93
C VAL A 341 -0.46 21.81 2.29
N LEU A 342 0.53 22.31 1.53
CA LEU A 342 0.44 23.57 0.78
C LEU A 342 -0.70 23.56 -0.23
N GLU A 343 -0.95 22.41 -0.88
CA GLU A 343 -2.09 22.22 -1.77
C GLU A 343 -3.46 22.15 -1.04
N GLY A 344 -3.45 22.18 0.30
CA GLY A 344 -4.66 22.05 1.12
C GLY A 344 -5.29 20.66 1.12
N SER A 345 -4.54 19.64 0.69
CA SER A 345 -5.04 18.26 0.58
C SER A 345 -5.02 17.49 1.90
N THR A 346 -4.06 17.79 2.78
CA THR A 346 -3.88 17.16 4.10
C THR A 346 -3.38 18.18 5.12
N THR A 347 -3.01 17.73 6.32
CA THR A 347 -2.47 18.58 7.39
C THR A 347 -1.06 18.16 7.79
N THR A 348 -0.30 19.07 8.37
CA THR A 348 1.04 18.82 8.90
C THR A 348 1.04 17.66 9.91
N GLU A 349 0.04 17.60 10.79
CA GLU A 349 -0.11 16.52 11.79
C GLU A 349 -0.23 15.14 11.14
N GLU A 350 -1.00 15.01 10.07
CA GLU A 350 -1.17 13.74 9.35
C GLU A 350 0.13 13.33 8.66
N VAL A 351 0.86 14.26 8.09
CA VAL A 351 2.15 13.99 7.44
C VAL A 351 3.17 13.54 8.48
N LEU A 352 3.33 14.27 9.58
CA LEU A 352 4.27 13.93 10.65
C LEU A 352 3.95 12.56 11.26
N ARG A 353 2.67 12.24 11.44
CA ARG A 353 2.26 10.93 12.01
C ARG A 353 2.79 9.72 11.22
N VAL A 354 3.06 9.85 9.93
CA VAL A 354 3.44 8.72 9.07
C VAL A 354 4.83 8.86 8.44
N ALA A 355 5.39 10.07 8.38
CA ALA A 355 6.68 10.34 7.75
C ALA A 355 7.84 10.45 8.75
N THR A 356 7.57 10.60 10.07
CA THR A 356 8.58 10.72 11.12
C THR A 356 8.79 9.44 11.94
N THR A 357 8.46 8.29 11.40
CA THR A 357 8.75 6.98 12.01
C THR A 357 10.18 6.50 11.68
N GLU A 358 11.15 7.42 11.76
CA GLU A 358 12.59 7.14 11.71
C GLU A 358 13.19 7.24 13.11
#